data_8f4439be16b8d3748161f41736728a5a
#
_entry.id   8f4439be16b8d3748161f41736728a5a
#
_cell.length_a   1.000
_cell.length_b   1.000
_cell.length_c   1.000
_cell.angle_alpha   90.00
_cell.angle_beta   90.00
_cell.angle_gamma   90.00
#
_symmetry.space_group_name_H-M   'P 1'
#
loop_
_entity.id
_entity.type
_entity.pdbx_description
1 polymer ?
#
loop_
_entity_poly.entity_id
_entity_poly.type
_entity_poly.pdbx_seq_one_letter_code
_entity_poly.pdbx_strand_id
1 'polypeptide(L)'
;MDDATILHTVQELVTEEHQLRTRLEAGEITAEEEHTRLVELERQLDQAWDLLRQRRARRLADQDPDEAAVRPEDEVEGYEQ
;
A
#
# COMPACT_ATOMS: atom_id res chain seq x y z
N MET A 1 -11.59 9.47 4.70
CA MET A 1 -10.75 8.35 5.19
C MET A 1 -9.67 8.91 6.08
N ASP A 2 -9.56 8.45 7.31
CA ASP A 2 -8.56 8.95 8.26
C ASP A 2 -7.28 8.11 8.25
N ASP A 3 -6.26 8.58 8.95
CA ASP A 3 -4.96 7.90 9.02
C ASP A 3 -5.08 6.50 9.60
N ALA A 4 -5.92 6.31 10.62
CA ALA A 4 -6.10 4.99 11.25
C ALA A 4 -6.66 3.97 10.26
N THR A 5 -7.61 4.36 9.44
CA THR A 5 -8.18 3.48 8.40
C THR A 5 -7.13 3.11 7.35
N ILE A 6 -6.32 4.07 6.93
CA ILE A 6 -5.25 3.83 5.96
C ILE A 6 -4.19 2.89 6.54
N LEU A 7 -3.80 3.12 7.79
CA LEU A 7 -2.83 2.24 8.46
C LEU A 7 -3.36 0.83 8.66
N HIS A 8 -4.66 0.68 8.92
CA HIS A 8 -5.28 -0.64 9.00
C HIS A 8 -5.19 -1.36 7.66
N THR A 9 -5.45 -0.66 6.56
CA THR A 9 -5.29 -1.22 5.22
C THR A 9 -3.84 -1.67 4.97
N VAL A 10 -2.86 -0.86 5.37
CA VAL A 10 -1.44 -1.23 5.25
C VAL A 10 -1.15 -2.51 6.01
N GLN A 11 -1.65 -2.65 7.25
CA GLN A 11 -1.46 -3.85 8.06
C GLN A 11 -2.06 -5.09 7.39
N GLU A 12 -3.25 -4.95 6.82
CA GLU A 12 -3.89 -6.06 6.09
C GLU A 12 -3.06 -6.50 4.88
N LEU A 13 -2.53 -5.54 4.13
CA LEU A 13 -1.70 -5.83 2.96
C LEU A 13 -0.39 -6.51 3.34
N VAL A 14 0.25 -6.07 4.42
CA VAL A 14 1.48 -6.71 4.94
C VAL A 14 1.18 -8.14 5.40
N THR A 15 0.07 -8.34 6.08
CA THR A 15 -0.36 -9.67 6.52
C THR A 15 -0.55 -10.59 5.31
N GLU A 16 -1.17 -10.10 4.25
CA GLU A 16 -1.37 -10.89 3.04
C GLU A 16 -0.03 -11.27 2.38
N GLU A 17 0.98 -10.39 2.39
CA GLU A 17 2.31 -10.74 1.89
C GLU A 17 2.91 -11.91 2.66
N HIS A 18 2.80 -11.90 3.98
CA HIS A 18 3.28 -13.00 4.81
C HIS A 18 2.53 -14.30 4.53
N GLN A 19 1.22 -14.22 4.35
CA GLN A 19 0.40 -15.38 4.03
C GLN A 19 0.78 -15.99 2.68
N LEU A 20 1.07 -15.16 1.68
CA LEU A 20 1.51 -15.64 0.38
C LEU A 20 2.82 -16.42 0.47
N ARG A 21 3.77 -15.92 1.25
CA ARG A 21 5.04 -16.63 1.45
C ARG A 21 4.83 -17.99 2.11
N THR A 22 4.01 -18.03 3.15
CA THR A 22 3.65 -19.27 3.85
C THR A 22 3.00 -20.27 2.90
N ARG A 23 2.08 -19.80 2.06
CA ARG A 23 1.38 -20.67 1.11
C ARG A 23 2.31 -21.21 0.02
N LEU A 24 3.26 -20.38 -0.42
CA LEU A 24 4.28 -20.84 -1.37
C LEU A 24 5.13 -21.95 -0.76
N GLU A 25 5.60 -21.75 0.47
CA GLU A 25 6.41 -22.73 1.20
C GLU A 25 5.66 -24.03 1.43
N ALA A 26 4.34 -23.95 1.63
CA ALA A 26 3.47 -25.12 1.80
C ALA A 26 3.07 -25.79 0.47
N GLY A 27 3.49 -25.24 -0.67
CA GLY A 27 3.15 -25.78 -1.98
C GLY A 27 1.71 -25.52 -2.41
N GLU A 28 1.01 -24.61 -1.77
CA GLU A 28 -0.39 -24.29 -2.08
C GLU A 28 -0.55 -23.37 -3.30
N ILE A 29 0.49 -22.58 -3.61
CA ILE A 29 0.51 -21.70 -4.77
C ILE A 29 1.85 -21.83 -5.48
N THR A 30 1.89 -21.44 -6.75
CA THR A 30 3.13 -21.43 -7.53
C THR A 30 3.91 -20.14 -7.27
N ALA A 31 5.21 -20.14 -7.59
CA ALA A 31 6.03 -18.95 -7.51
C ALA A 31 5.51 -17.84 -8.43
N GLU A 32 4.96 -18.21 -9.59
CA GLU A 32 4.37 -17.25 -10.52
C GLU A 32 3.12 -16.59 -9.95
N GLU A 33 2.25 -17.38 -9.32
CA GLU A 33 1.06 -16.87 -8.64
C GLU A 33 1.44 -15.92 -7.49
N GLU A 34 2.43 -16.30 -6.69
CA GLU A 34 2.94 -15.44 -5.63
C GLU A 34 3.45 -14.11 -6.20
N HIS A 35 4.28 -14.17 -7.23
CA HIS A 35 4.86 -12.97 -7.84
C HIS A 35 3.79 -12.01 -8.34
N THR A 36 2.80 -12.53 -9.06
CA THR A 36 1.70 -11.71 -9.58
C THR A 36 0.95 -10.99 -8.46
N ARG A 37 0.66 -11.71 -7.38
CA ARG A 37 -0.07 -11.12 -6.25
C ARG A 37 0.80 -10.12 -5.47
N LEU A 38 2.09 -10.40 -5.30
CA LEU A 38 3.01 -9.49 -4.61
C LEU A 38 3.13 -8.16 -5.34
N VAL A 39 3.22 -8.17 -6.66
CA VAL A 39 3.27 -6.93 -7.45
C VAL A 39 2.04 -6.07 -7.18
N GLU A 40 0.86 -6.68 -7.16
CA GLU A 40 -0.39 -5.97 -6.87
C GLU A 40 -0.42 -5.42 -5.44
N LEU A 41 0.03 -6.21 -4.45
CA LEU A 41 0.09 -5.77 -3.06
C LEU A 41 1.06 -4.61 -2.88
N GLU A 42 2.23 -4.67 -3.50
CA GLU A 42 3.22 -3.60 -3.44
C GLU A 42 2.67 -2.30 -4.03
N ARG A 43 1.93 -2.40 -5.14
CA ARG A 43 1.28 -1.24 -5.74
C ARG A 43 0.28 -0.60 -4.78
N GLN A 44 -0.55 -1.41 -4.12
CA GLN A 44 -1.53 -0.93 -3.15
C GLN A 44 -0.85 -0.32 -1.93
N LEU A 45 0.25 -0.91 -1.47
CA LEU A 45 1.03 -0.36 -0.36
C LEU A 45 1.62 1.00 -0.71
N ASP A 46 2.19 1.14 -1.89
CA ASP A 46 2.76 2.41 -2.34
C ASP A 46 1.69 3.50 -2.39
N GLN A 47 0.50 3.17 -2.89
CA GLN A 47 -0.62 4.11 -2.92
C GLN A 47 -1.10 4.50 -1.52
N ALA A 48 -1.13 3.55 -0.59
CA ALA A 48 -1.53 3.82 0.79
C ALA A 48 -0.52 4.73 1.51
N TRP A 49 0.78 4.45 1.35
CA TRP A 49 1.84 5.29 1.91
C TRP A 49 1.83 6.69 1.30
N ASP A 50 1.60 6.80 -0.01
CA ASP A 50 1.48 8.09 -0.68
C ASP A 50 0.33 8.90 -0.11
N LEU A 51 -0.82 8.26 0.11
CA LEU A 51 -1.99 8.93 0.67
C LEU A 51 -1.69 9.47 2.07
N LEU A 52 -1.00 8.70 2.90
CA LEU A 52 -0.57 9.16 4.23
C LEU A 52 0.35 10.37 4.13
N ARG A 53 1.30 10.36 3.20
CA ARG A 53 2.20 11.50 2.98
C ARG A 53 1.43 12.74 2.54
N GLN A 54 0.44 12.60 1.64
CA GLN A 54 -0.40 13.70 1.22
C GLN A 54 -1.17 14.30 2.40
N ARG A 55 -1.77 13.44 3.24
CA ARG A 55 -2.53 13.88 4.41
C ARG A 55 -1.63 14.66 5.38
N ARG A 56 -0.42 14.15 5.61
CA ARG A 56 0.55 14.82 6.47
C ARG A 56 0.95 16.19 5.89
N ALA A 57 1.21 16.26 4.60
CA ALA A 57 1.59 17.51 3.93
C ALA A 57 0.49 18.55 4.03
N ARG A 58 -0.78 18.13 3.89
CA ARG A 58 -1.93 19.02 4.01
C ARG A 58 -2.07 19.58 5.43
N ARG A 59 -1.92 18.71 6.45
CA ARG A 59 -1.95 19.17 7.85
C ARG A 59 -0.86 20.21 8.14
N LEU A 60 0.35 19.97 7.62
CA LEU A 60 1.47 20.92 7.83
C LEU A 60 1.27 22.24 7.10
N ALA A 61 0.47 22.26 6.04
CA ALA A 61 0.12 23.45 5.27
C ALA A 61 -1.21 24.08 5.69
N ASP A 62 -1.79 23.66 6.81
CA ASP A 62 -3.13 24.09 7.27
C ASP A 62 -4.23 23.82 6.25
N GLN A 63 -4.09 22.75 5.48
CA GLN A 63 -5.11 22.29 4.54
C GLN A 63 -5.83 21.08 5.10
N ASP A 64 -7.03 20.79 4.56
CA ASP A 64 -7.83 19.64 5.00
C ASP A 64 -7.17 18.33 4.52
N PRO A 65 -6.71 17.45 5.44
CA PRO A 65 -6.14 16.16 5.04
C PRO A 65 -7.15 15.28 4.30
N ASP A 66 -8.45 15.44 4.53
CA ASP A 66 -9.48 14.64 3.87
C ASP A 66 -9.63 14.96 2.38
N GLU A 67 -9.03 16.03 1.89
CA GLU A 67 -8.96 16.34 0.47
C GLU A 67 -7.88 15.55 -0.27
N ALA A 68 -6.99 14.84 0.45
CA ALA A 68 -6.00 13.97 -0.17
C ALA A 68 -6.69 12.82 -0.89
N ALA A 69 -6.14 12.41 -2.02
CA ALA A 69 -6.72 11.36 -2.86
C ALA A 69 -5.65 10.39 -3.35
N VAL A 70 -6.07 9.15 -3.60
CA VAL A 70 -5.20 8.14 -4.19
C VAL A 70 -4.72 8.61 -5.56
N ARG A 71 -3.40 8.54 -5.79
CA ARG A 71 -2.80 8.92 -7.06
C ARG A 71 -2.46 7.69 -7.89
N PRO A 72 -2.40 7.82 -9.23
CA PRO A 72 -1.95 6.72 -10.07
C PRO A 72 -0.57 6.22 -9.68
N GLU A 73 -0.31 4.95 -9.89
CA GLU A 73 0.93 4.29 -9.49
C GLU A 73 2.17 4.94 -10.12
N ASP A 74 2.09 5.38 -11.35
CA ASP A 74 3.20 6.02 -12.03
C ASP A 74 3.66 7.33 -11.38
N GLU A 75 2.76 8.00 -10.65
CA GLU A 75 3.12 9.17 -9.84
C GLU A 75 3.72 8.77 -8.50
N VAL A 76 3.25 7.66 -7.91
CA VAL A 76 3.66 7.18 -6.59
C VAL A 76 5.05 6.55 -6.62
N GLU A 77 5.38 5.80 -7.67
CA GLU A 77 6.66 5.13 -7.82
C GLU A 77 7.85 6.07 -7.70
N GLY A 78 7.68 7.34 -8.04
CA GLY A 78 8.73 8.34 -7.89
C GLY A 78 9.21 8.55 -6.46
N TYR A 79 8.42 8.16 -5.48
CA TYR A 79 8.78 8.32 -4.06
C TYR A 79 9.77 7.29 -3.55
N GLU A 80 9.95 6.21 -4.25
CA GLU A 80 10.81 5.10 -3.84
C GLU A 80 12.26 5.27 -4.28
N GLN A 81 12.52 6.28 -5.05
CA GLN A 81 13.84 6.52 -5.63
C GLN A 81 14.67 7.50 -4.84
#